data_7e01da0adad20b2aee4cd3693d1e0a84
#
_entry.id   7e01da0adad20b2aee4cd3693d1e0a84
#
_cell.length_a   1.000
_cell.length_b   1.000
_cell.length_c   1.000
_cell.angle_alpha   90.00
_cell.angle_beta   90.00
_cell.angle_gamma   90.00
#
_symmetry.space_group_name_H-M   'P 1'
#
loop_
_entity.id
_entity.type
_entity.pdbx_description
1 polymer ?
#
loop_
_entity_poly.entity_id
_entity_poly.type
_entity_poly.pdbx_seq_one_letter_code
_entity_poly.pdbx_strand_id
1 'polypeptide(L)'
;MKTYALVMAGGRGERLWPLSREDRPKPFLPLFEGKTLLEATLERLAPLVPPERTLLAVRRDQEAVARPYAHGIRLLLEPLGRDTAGAVLLGVAEALKEGAERLLVLPADHYVGDDEAYREALATMLEAAEEGFVVALGLRPTRPETEYGYIRLGPREGAWYRGEGFVEKPSYTKALEYIRKGYAWNGGGFAFAPATRATTRPWSASSPGPPWRRCTPTSPRSPLTTG
;
A
#
# COMPACT_ATOMS: atom_id res chain seq x y z
N MET A 1 14.86 -9.88 10.09
CA MET A 1 13.48 -10.42 9.86
C MET A 1 13.24 -10.62 8.37
N LYS A 2 12.53 -11.69 7.99
CA LYS A 2 12.25 -12.03 6.60
C LYS A 2 11.05 -11.22 6.09
N THR A 3 11.33 -10.15 5.35
CA THR A 3 10.31 -9.25 4.79
C THR A 3 9.94 -9.68 3.39
N TYR A 4 8.65 -9.72 3.11
CA TYR A 4 8.07 -9.88 1.78
C TYR A 4 7.33 -8.63 1.36
N ALA A 5 7.16 -8.46 0.06
CA ALA A 5 6.29 -7.42 -0.50
C ALA A 5 5.25 -8.04 -1.43
N LEU A 6 4.03 -7.55 -1.35
CA LEU A 6 2.96 -7.81 -2.30
C LEU A 6 2.69 -6.53 -3.08
N VAL A 7 3.00 -6.53 -4.36
CA VAL A 7 2.72 -5.43 -5.28
C VAL A 7 1.42 -5.75 -6.02
N MET A 8 0.41 -4.92 -5.85
CA MET A 8 -0.91 -5.10 -6.44
C MET A 8 -1.02 -4.34 -7.76
N ALA A 9 -1.10 -5.05 -8.87
CA ALA A 9 -1.17 -4.49 -10.22
C ALA A 9 -2.43 -4.90 -11.01
N GLY A 10 -3.46 -5.42 -10.34
CA GLY A 10 -4.70 -5.91 -10.96
C GLY A 10 -5.69 -4.84 -11.43
N GLY A 11 -5.43 -3.55 -11.16
CA GLY A 11 -6.32 -2.45 -11.53
C GLY A 11 -6.40 -2.22 -13.04
N ARG A 12 -7.60 -2.03 -13.59
CA ARG A 12 -7.81 -1.73 -15.03
C ARG A 12 -7.41 -0.31 -15.41
N GLY A 13 -7.53 0.65 -14.46
CA GLY A 13 -7.25 2.06 -14.72
C GLY A 13 -8.23 2.74 -15.67
N GLU A 14 -9.52 2.38 -15.61
CA GLU A 14 -10.59 2.84 -16.52
C GLU A 14 -10.68 4.37 -16.67
N ARG A 15 -10.28 5.11 -15.62
CA ARG A 15 -10.24 6.58 -15.61
C ARG A 15 -9.21 7.18 -16.57
N LEU A 16 -8.23 6.39 -17.02
CA LEU A 16 -7.21 6.83 -17.97
C LEU A 16 -7.53 6.43 -19.41
N TRP A 17 -8.75 5.94 -19.68
CA TRP A 17 -9.15 5.68 -21.06
C TRP A 17 -9.03 6.97 -21.90
N PRO A 18 -8.50 6.94 -23.15
CA PRO A 18 -8.12 5.78 -23.96
C PRO A 18 -6.67 5.30 -23.79
N LEU A 19 -5.89 5.87 -22.86
CA LEU A 19 -4.51 5.45 -22.62
C LEU A 19 -4.44 4.06 -22.00
N SER A 20 -5.30 3.80 -20.98
CA SER A 20 -5.47 2.46 -20.41
C SER A 20 -6.53 1.67 -21.18
N ARG A 21 -6.24 0.39 -21.40
CA ARG A 21 -7.12 -0.58 -22.07
C ARG A 21 -6.97 -1.93 -21.40
N GLU A 22 -7.79 -2.91 -21.76
CA GLU A 22 -7.70 -4.27 -21.22
C GLU A 22 -6.35 -4.93 -21.48
N ASP A 23 -5.81 -4.73 -22.67
CA ASP A 23 -4.47 -5.20 -23.10
C ASP A 23 -3.32 -4.34 -22.55
N ARG A 24 -3.62 -3.15 -22.02
CA ARG A 24 -2.64 -2.19 -21.50
C ARG A 24 -3.16 -1.45 -20.27
N PRO A 25 -3.28 -2.16 -19.11
CA PRO A 25 -3.79 -1.56 -17.87
C PRO A 25 -2.86 -0.49 -17.29
N LYS A 26 -3.40 0.38 -16.40
CA LYS A 26 -2.69 1.53 -15.84
C LYS A 26 -1.28 1.21 -15.30
N PRO A 27 -1.02 0.15 -14.51
CA PRO A 27 0.31 -0.14 -13.98
C PRO A 27 1.38 -0.36 -15.05
N PHE A 28 0.97 -0.77 -16.25
CA PHE A 28 1.84 -1.10 -17.38
C PHE A 28 1.97 0.04 -18.41
N LEU A 29 1.44 1.24 -18.09
CA LEU A 29 1.60 2.41 -18.94
C LEU A 29 2.93 3.10 -18.66
N PRO A 30 3.73 3.43 -19.70
CA PRO A 30 4.97 4.20 -19.55
C PRO A 30 4.63 5.69 -19.43
N LEU A 31 4.13 6.11 -18.28
CA LEU A 31 3.64 7.47 -18.06
C LEU A 31 4.73 8.46 -17.67
N PHE A 32 5.85 7.98 -17.12
CA PHE A 32 6.89 8.86 -16.59
C PHE A 32 8.27 8.40 -17.09
N GLU A 33 8.98 9.28 -17.77
CA GLU A 33 10.37 9.05 -18.24
C GLU A 33 10.57 7.74 -19.02
N GLY A 34 9.54 7.29 -19.73
CA GLY A 34 9.58 6.04 -20.49
C GLY A 34 9.43 4.75 -19.68
N LYS A 35 9.32 4.85 -18.34
CA LYS A 35 9.08 3.72 -17.45
C LYS A 35 7.60 3.56 -17.14
N THR A 36 7.19 2.31 -16.90
CA THR A 36 5.86 2.01 -16.38
C THR A 36 5.78 2.32 -14.89
N LEU A 37 4.57 2.56 -14.38
CA LEU A 37 4.35 2.75 -12.94
C LEU A 37 4.78 1.51 -12.14
N LEU A 38 4.59 0.32 -12.70
CA LEU A 38 5.03 -0.93 -12.09
C LEU A 38 6.56 -0.99 -11.99
N GLU A 39 7.30 -0.70 -13.07
CA GLU A 39 8.77 -0.67 -13.04
C GLU A 39 9.29 0.29 -11.99
N ALA A 40 8.78 1.51 -11.97
CA ALA A 40 9.15 2.51 -10.98
C ALA A 40 8.85 2.03 -9.54
N THR A 41 7.74 1.31 -9.33
CA THR A 41 7.40 0.73 -8.02
C THR A 41 8.37 -0.38 -7.62
N LEU A 42 8.71 -1.29 -8.54
CA LEU A 42 9.63 -2.40 -8.28
C LEU A 42 11.06 -1.91 -8.02
N GLU A 43 11.55 -0.94 -8.81
CA GLU A 43 12.87 -0.32 -8.61
C GLU A 43 12.98 0.38 -7.25
N ARG A 44 11.94 1.11 -6.86
CA ARG A 44 11.86 1.79 -5.57
C ARG A 44 11.86 0.81 -4.40
N LEU A 45 11.21 -0.35 -4.58
CA LEU A 45 11.09 -1.38 -3.55
C LEU A 45 12.35 -2.22 -3.38
N ALA A 46 13.10 -2.47 -4.46
CA ALA A 46 14.23 -3.41 -4.50
C ALA A 46 15.29 -3.21 -3.39
N PRO A 47 15.65 -1.98 -2.95
CA PRO A 47 16.57 -1.79 -1.83
C PRO A 47 16.04 -2.28 -0.47
N LEU A 48 14.72 -2.37 -0.29
CA LEU A 48 14.07 -2.82 0.95
C LEU A 48 13.70 -4.30 0.89
N VAL A 49 13.17 -4.74 -0.25
CA VAL A 49 12.70 -6.11 -0.46
C VAL A 49 13.18 -6.58 -1.83
N PRO A 50 14.07 -7.58 -1.89
CA PRO A 50 14.61 -8.06 -3.16
C PRO A 50 13.55 -8.80 -4.00
N PRO A 51 13.76 -8.95 -5.33
CA PRO A 51 12.80 -9.56 -6.24
C PRO A 51 12.31 -10.95 -5.80
N GLU A 52 13.18 -11.77 -5.21
CA GLU A 52 12.88 -13.15 -4.77
C GLU A 52 11.87 -13.19 -3.61
N ARG A 53 11.68 -12.07 -2.93
CA ARG A 53 10.71 -11.88 -1.85
C ARG A 53 9.59 -10.94 -2.23
N THR A 54 9.49 -10.60 -3.51
CA THR A 54 8.42 -9.79 -4.06
C THR A 54 7.38 -10.67 -4.74
N LEU A 55 6.12 -10.45 -4.41
CA LEU A 55 4.96 -11.08 -5.01
C LEU A 55 4.25 -10.02 -5.86
N LEU A 56 3.94 -10.34 -7.12
CA LEU A 56 3.21 -9.44 -8.01
C LEU A 56 1.82 -10.02 -8.27
N ALA A 57 0.80 -9.40 -7.67
CA ALA A 57 -0.58 -9.80 -7.87
C ALA A 57 -1.20 -9.08 -9.06
N VAL A 58 -1.68 -9.86 -10.01
CA VAL A 58 -2.39 -9.39 -11.21
C VAL A 58 -3.61 -10.25 -11.46
N ARG A 59 -4.55 -9.75 -12.22
CA ARG A 59 -5.66 -10.55 -12.70
C ARG A 59 -5.17 -11.59 -13.72
N ARG A 60 -5.84 -12.72 -13.79
CA ARG A 60 -5.50 -13.81 -14.73
C ARG A 60 -5.44 -13.33 -16.19
N ASP A 61 -6.35 -12.45 -16.60
CA ASP A 61 -6.37 -11.88 -17.96
C ASP A 61 -5.22 -10.89 -18.25
N GLN A 62 -4.50 -10.44 -17.23
CA GLN A 62 -3.35 -9.56 -17.33
C GLN A 62 -2.00 -10.33 -17.26
N GLU A 63 -2.01 -11.65 -17.16
CA GLU A 63 -0.80 -12.46 -17.03
C GLU A 63 0.21 -12.18 -18.15
N ALA A 64 -0.24 -12.14 -19.40
CA ALA A 64 0.62 -11.95 -20.55
C ALA A 64 1.38 -10.61 -20.51
N VAL A 65 0.70 -9.52 -20.11
CA VAL A 65 1.31 -8.19 -20.01
C VAL A 65 2.20 -8.06 -18.77
N ALA A 66 1.92 -8.80 -17.70
CA ALA A 66 2.69 -8.76 -16.45
C ALA A 66 3.96 -9.62 -16.48
N ARG A 67 3.96 -10.71 -17.25
CA ARG A 67 5.06 -11.68 -17.30
C ARG A 67 6.44 -11.07 -17.62
N PRO A 68 6.59 -10.09 -18.54
CA PRO A 68 7.88 -9.44 -18.78
C PRO A 68 8.47 -8.71 -17.57
N TYR A 69 7.66 -8.33 -16.59
CA TYR A 69 8.09 -7.62 -15.38
C TYR A 69 8.40 -8.56 -14.20
N ALA A 70 8.10 -9.86 -14.34
CA ALA A 70 8.21 -10.82 -13.26
C ALA A 70 9.60 -11.51 -13.18
N HIS A 71 10.68 -10.82 -13.59
CA HIS A 71 12.04 -11.34 -13.49
C HIS A 71 12.48 -11.50 -12.02
N GLY A 72 12.59 -12.77 -11.57
CA GLY A 72 12.88 -13.08 -10.17
C GLY A 72 11.73 -12.83 -9.20
N ILE A 73 10.58 -12.33 -9.67
CA ILE A 73 9.38 -12.02 -8.88
C ILE A 73 8.35 -13.13 -9.07
N ARG A 74 7.70 -13.55 -8.00
CA ARG A 74 6.60 -14.53 -8.09
C ARG A 74 5.32 -13.85 -8.52
N LEU A 75 4.80 -14.26 -9.68
CA LEU A 75 3.52 -13.78 -10.19
C LEU A 75 2.36 -14.53 -9.50
N LEU A 76 1.42 -13.78 -8.93
CA LEU A 76 0.19 -14.29 -8.34
C LEU A 76 -1.00 -13.93 -9.23
N LEU A 77 -1.71 -14.93 -9.72
CA LEU A 77 -2.86 -14.73 -10.60
C LEU A 77 -4.16 -14.76 -9.79
N GLU A 78 -4.83 -13.62 -9.69
CA GLU A 78 -6.14 -13.53 -9.06
C GLU A 78 -7.20 -14.20 -9.94
N PRO A 79 -7.94 -15.20 -9.42
CA PRO A 79 -8.96 -15.91 -10.22
C PRO A 79 -10.18 -15.04 -10.54
N LEU A 80 -10.51 -14.09 -9.66
CA LEU A 80 -11.67 -13.22 -9.74
C LEU A 80 -11.23 -11.80 -9.34
N GLY A 81 -10.87 -10.95 -10.28
CA GLY A 81 -10.42 -9.56 -10.03
C GLY A 81 -11.55 -8.65 -9.49
N ARG A 82 -12.12 -8.97 -8.32
CA ARG A 82 -13.29 -8.26 -7.77
C ARG A 82 -12.97 -7.29 -6.65
N ASP A 83 -11.97 -7.57 -5.82
CA ASP A 83 -11.56 -6.63 -4.77
C ASP A 83 -10.11 -6.86 -4.28
N THR A 84 -9.58 -5.86 -3.62
CA THR A 84 -8.21 -5.83 -3.06
C THR A 84 -8.01 -6.90 -1.98
N ALA A 85 -9.06 -7.28 -1.24
CA ALA A 85 -8.95 -8.19 -0.12
C ALA A 85 -8.54 -9.61 -0.57
N GLY A 86 -9.06 -10.07 -1.71
CA GLY A 86 -8.72 -11.38 -2.29
C GLY A 86 -7.25 -11.47 -2.66
N ALA A 87 -6.71 -10.43 -3.33
CA ALA A 87 -5.28 -10.32 -3.66
C ALA A 87 -4.40 -10.32 -2.42
N VAL A 88 -4.78 -9.54 -1.41
CA VAL A 88 -4.04 -9.47 -0.13
C VAL A 88 -4.02 -10.82 0.57
N LEU A 89 -5.15 -11.50 0.69
CA LEU A 89 -5.23 -12.82 1.31
C LEU A 89 -4.38 -13.87 0.58
N LEU A 90 -4.41 -13.87 -0.76
CA LEU A 90 -3.56 -14.74 -1.56
C LEU A 90 -2.07 -14.44 -1.30
N GLY A 91 -1.68 -13.16 -1.33
CA GLY A 91 -0.32 -12.72 -1.05
C GLY A 91 0.15 -13.09 0.35
N VAL A 92 -0.70 -12.92 1.37
CA VAL A 92 -0.43 -13.34 2.76
C VAL A 92 -0.19 -14.85 2.82
N ALA A 93 -1.06 -15.65 2.21
CA ALA A 93 -0.94 -17.10 2.22
C ALA A 93 0.37 -17.57 1.57
N GLU A 94 0.75 -16.98 0.43
CA GLU A 94 2.02 -17.31 -0.25
C GLU A 94 3.24 -16.84 0.54
N ALA A 95 3.21 -15.64 1.11
CA ALA A 95 4.30 -15.13 1.93
C ALA A 95 4.51 -15.98 3.21
N LEU A 96 3.43 -16.44 3.85
CA LEU A 96 3.50 -17.32 5.03
C LEU A 96 4.12 -18.69 4.71
N LYS A 97 3.81 -19.29 3.56
CA LYS A 97 4.44 -20.54 3.12
C LYS A 97 5.96 -20.41 3.03
N GLU A 98 6.44 -19.23 2.66
CA GLU A 98 7.86 -18.92 2.54
C GLU A 98 8.48 -18.42 3.87
N GLY A 99 7.72 -18.42 4.96
CA GLY A 99 8.17 -17.99 6.28
C GLY A 99 8.35 -16.48 6.41
N ALA A 100 7.48 -15.69 5.77
CA ALA A 100 7.48 -14.24 5.94
C ALA A 100 7.17 -13.86 7.40
N GLU A 101 7.99 -12.98 7.96
CA GLU A 101 7.78 -12.39 9.28
C GLU A 101 7.12 -11.01 9.18
N ARG A 102 7.33 -10.31 8.03
CA ARG A 102 6.72 -9.02 7.73
C ARG A 102 6.26 -8.99 6.28
N LEU A 103 5.16 -8.32 6.01
CA LEU A 103 4.62 -8.11 4.67
C LEU A 103 4.32 -6.63 4.44
N LEU A 104 4.87 -6.09 3.36
CA LEU A 104 4.44 -4.85 2.74
C LEU A 104 3.40 -5.16 1.67
N VAL A 105 2.32 -4.40 1.62
CA VAL A 105 1.31 -4.44 0.55
C VAL A 105 1.27 -3.08 -0.11
N LEU A 106 1.58 -3.00 -1.39
CA LEU A 106 1.73 -1.74 -2.11
C LEU A 106 0.96 -1.75 -3.43
N PRO A 107 0.28 -0.66 -3.80
CA PRO A 107 -0.27 -0.51 -5.14
C PRO A 107 0.86 -0.25 -6.15
N ALA A 108 0.70 -0.77 -7.37
CA ALA A 108 1.67 -0.64 -8.47
C ALA A 108 1.43 0.60 -9.36
N ASP A 109 0.48 1.45 -9.01
CA ASP A 109 -0.03 2.49 -9.91
C ASP A 109 0.12 3.92 -9.38
N HIS A 110 0.98 4.09 -8.37
CA HIS A 110 1.27 5.40 -7.78
C HIS A 110 2.53 6.02 -8.39
N TYR A 111 2.41 7.30 -8.73
CA TYR A 111 3.58 8.14 -8.98
C TYR A 111 4.13 8.63 -7.64
N VAL A 112 5.44 8.54 -7.47
CA VAL A 112 6.18 9.02 -6.29
C VAL A 112 7.29 9.93 -6.77
N GLY A 113 7.28 11.18 -6.32
CA GLY A 113 8.27 12.19 -6.72
C GLY A 113 9.56 12.16 -5.89
N ASP A 114 9.55 11.52 -4.72
CA ASP A 114 10.71 11.38 -3.83
C ASP A 114 10.81 9.94 -3.35
N ASP A 115 11.63 9.17 -4.05
CA ASP A 115 11.82 7.74 -3.79
C ASP A 115 12.51 7.47 -2.46
N GLU A 116 13.40 8.38 -2.00
CA GLU A 116 14.11 8.21 -0.74
C GLU A 116 13.17 8.40 0.45
N ALA A 117 12.43 9.51 0.47
CA ALA A 117 11.42 9.75 1.50
C ALA A 117 10.34 8.65 1.54
N TYR A 118 9.96 8.11 0.37
CA TYR A 118 9.02 7.02 0.31
C TYR A 118 9.60 5.72 0.91
N ARG A 119 10.87 5.38 0.61
CA ARG A 119 11.54 4.21 1.20
C ARG A 119 11.69 4.34 2.71
N GLU A 120 12.04 5.53 3.22
CA GLU A 120 12.08 5.81 4.66
C GLU A 120 10.72 5.58 5.32
N ALA A 121 9.63 6.04 4.69
CA ALA A 121 8.28 5.79 5.18
C ALA A 121 7.94 4.29 5.20
N LEU A 122 8.30 3.53 4.17
CA LEU A 122 8.10 2.07 4.14
C LEU A 122 8.94 1.36 5.21
N ALA A 123 10.17 1.78 5.46
CA ALA A 123 11.00 1.25 6.54
C ALA A 123 10.34 1.48 7.91
N THR A 124 9.87 2.70 8.17
CA THR A 124 9.12 3.06 9.38
C THR A 124 7.84 2.21 9.54
N MET A 125 7.13 1.95 8.42
CA MET A 125 5.95 1.05 8.45
C MET A 125 6.35 -0.37 8.88
N LEU A 126 7.48 -0.89 8.39
CA LEU A 126 7.97 -2.21 8.76
C LEU A 126 8.37 -2.30 10.24
N GLU A 127 8.99 -1.24 10.78
CA GLU A 127 9.32 -1.15 12.21
C GLU A 127 8.05 -1.16 13.07
N ALA A 128 7.05 -0.35 12.73
CA ALA A 128 5.78 -0.34 13.44
C ALA A 128 5.02 -1.67 13.35
N ALA A 129 5.14 -2.38 12.23
CA ALA A 129 4.55 -3.71 12.04
C ALA A 129 5.16 -4.77 12.97
N GLU A 130 6.43 -4.64 13.38
CA GLU A 130 7.08 -5.54 14.34
C GLU A 130 6.44 -5.49 15.73
N GLU A 131 5.84 -4.36 16.08
CA GLU A 131 5.09 -4.21 17.33
C GLU A 131 3.71 -4.90 17.31
N GLY A 132 3.37 -5.59 16.21
CA GLY A 132 2.12 -6.34 16.05
C GLY A 132 0.94 -5.50 15.54
N PHE A 133 1.21 -4.35 14.93
CA PHE A 133 0.18 -3.50 14.33
C PHE A 133 0.00 -3.76 12.83
N VAL A 134 -1.21 -3.49 12.34
CA VAL A 134 -1.45 -3.23 10.93
C VAL A 134 -1.23 -1.73 10.71
N VAL A 135 -0.26 -1.42 9.87
CA VAL A 135 0.18 -0.05 9.60
C VAL A 135 -0.30 0.37 8.23
N ALA A 136 -0.89 1.56 8.12
CA ALA A 136 -1.29 2.15 6.85
C ALA A 136 -0.40 3.35 6.51
N LEU A 137 -0.07 3.50 5.23
CA LEU A 137 0.65 4.67 4.73
C LEU A 137 -0.28 5.87 4.72
N GLY A 138 0.01 6.87 5.55
CA GLY A 138 -0.70 8.15 5.55
C GLY A 138 0.05 9.18 4.71
N LEU A 139 -0.64 9.86 3.78
CA LEU A 139 -0.09 10.93 2.96
C LEU A 139 -0.65 12.28 3.42
N ARG A 140 0.19 13.32 3.40
CA ARG A 140 -0.25 14.67 3.73
C ARG A 140 -1.16 15.23 2.64
N PRO A 141 -2.41 15.58 2.94
CA PRO A 141 -3.30 16.18 1.96
C PRO A 141 -2.81 17.54 1.47
N THR A 142 -2.83 17.75 0.16
CA THR A 142 -2.49 19.04 -0.48
C THR A 142 -3.72 19.76 -1.04
N ARG A 143 -4.84 19.03 -1.18
CA ARG A 143 -6.13 19.54 -1.69
C ARG A 143 -7.30 18.70 -1.14
N PRO A 144 -8.54 19.20 -1.21
CA PRO A 144 -9.73 18.41 -0.84
C PRO A 144 -10.06 17.40 -1.96
N GLU A 145 -9.58 16.17 -1.80
CA GLU A 145 -9.78 15.08 -2.77
C GLU A 145 -10.98 14.23 -2.34
N THR A 146 -11.94 14.02 -3.24
CA THR A 146 -13.16 13.27 -2.96
C THR A 146 -13.09 11.79 -3.35
N GLU A 147 -12.07 11.42 -4.13
CA GLU A 147 -11.87 10.04 -4.59
C GLU A 147 -10.94 9.22 -3.70
N TYR A 148 -10.36 9.83 -2.65
CA TYR A 148 -9.45 9.18 -1.73
C TYR A 148 -10.09 8.85 -0.40
N GLY A 149 -9.54 7.85 0.28
CA GLY A 149 -9.78 7.61 1.68
C GLY A 149 -9.02 8.60 2.57
N TYR A 150 -9.58 8.91 3.72
CA TYR A 150 -8.95 9.75 4.74
C TYR A 150 -8.77 8.97 6.04
N ILE A 151 -7.65 9.20 6.71
CA ILE A 151 -7.31 8.57 7.98
C ILE A 151 -7.34 9.63 9.07
N ARG A 152 -8.17 9.45 10.08
CA ARG A 152 -8.14 10.29 11.27
C ARG A 152 -6.92 9.91 12.11
N LEU A 153 -6.02 10.88 12.29
CA LEU A 153 -4.82 10.70 13.08
C LEU A 153 -5.14 11.02 14.56
N GLY A 154 -4.77 10.11 15.43
CA GLY A 154 -4.75 10.27 16.87
C GLY A 154 -3.38 10.73 17.39
N PRO A 155 -3.05 10.38 18.64
CA PRO A 155 -1.76 10.74 19.23
C PRO A 155 -0.57 10.22 18.42
N ARG A 156 0.49 11.03 18.38
CA ARG A 156 1.77 10.62 17.81
C ARG A 156 2.51 9.70 18.78
N GLU A 157 3.01 8.59 18.25
CA GLU A 157 3.80 7.60 18.98
C GLU A 157 5.15 7.41 18.25
N GLY A 158 6.19 8.13 18.70
CA GLY A 158 7.50 8.09 18.02
C GLY A 158 7.43 8.61 16.58
N ALA A 159 7.70 7.74 15.62
CA ALA A 159 7.72 8.06 14.19
C ALA A 159 6.35 7.89 13.49
N TRP A 160 5.31 7.38 14.16
CA TRP A 160 3.98 7.14 13.60
C TRP A 160 2.85 7.74 14.44
N TYR A 161 1.64 7.66 13.93
CA TYR A 161 0.42 8.10 14.62
C TYR A 161 -0.51 6.91 14.85
N ARG A 162 -1.27 6.95 15.94
CA ARG A 162 -2.40 6.04 16.10
C ARG A 162 -3.49 6.39 15.09
N GLY A 163 -3.93 5.42 14.29
CA GLY A 163 -5.10 5.59 13.44
C GLY A 163 -6.39 5.45 14.26
N GLU A 164 -7.26 6.47 14.23
CA GLU A 164 -8.53 6.48 14.96
C GLU A 164 -9.75 6.19 14.10
N GLY A 165 -9.61 6.21 12.79
CA GLY A 165 -10.69 5.89 11.87
C GLY A 165 -10.32 6.13 10.41
N PHE A 166 -11.08 5.47 9.53
CA PHE A 166 -11.00 5.63 8.10
C PHE A 166 -12.34 6.14 7.56
N VAL A 167 -12.27 7.06 6.62
CA VAL A 167 -13.44 7.55 5.88
C VAL A 167 -13.12 7.47 4.40
N GLU A 168 -13.95 6.78 3.64
CA GLU A 168 -13.75 6.58 2.21
C GLU A 168 -14.57 7.60 1.42
N LYS A 169 -13.95 8.22 0.44
CA LYS A 169 -14.57 9.09 -0.58
C LYS A 169 -15.57 10.10 0.00
N PRO A 170 -15.14 11.05 0.81
CA PRO A 170 -16.01 12.05 1.41
C PRO A 170 -16.53 13.05 0.37
N SER A 171 -17.61 13.77 0.69
CA SER A 171 -17.99 14.95 -0.08
C SER A 171 -16.91 16.04 0.01
N TYR A 172 -16.88 16.97 -0.95
CA TYR A 172 -15.92 18.08 -0.99
C TYR A 172 -15.87 18.87 0.33
N THR A 173 -17.03 19.21 0.88
CA THR A 173 -17.14 19.93 2.16
C THR A 173 -16.51 19.12 3.31
N LYS A 174 -16.74 17.81 3.33
CA LYS A 174 -16.15 16.93 4.35
C LYS A 174 -14.64 16.79 4.15
N ALA A 175 -14.16 16.70 2.92
CA ALA A 175 -12.73 16.66 2.61
C ALA A 175 -12.00 17.91 3.12
N LEU A 176 -12.59 19.11 2.92
CA LEU A 176 -12.08 20.36 3.49
C LEU A 176 -12.04 20.35 5.02
N GLU A 177 -13.09 19.84 5.67
CA GLU A 177 -13.13 19.69 7.12
C GLU A 177 -12.02 18.76 7.62
N TYR A 178 -11.79 17.61 6.94
CA TYR A 178 -10.77 16.64 7.32
C TYR A 178 -9.36 17.20 7.19
N ILE A 179 -9.07 17.96 6.14
CA ILE A 179 -7.77 18.64 5.99
C ILE A 179 -7.53 19.60 7.15
N ARG A 180 -8.54 20.43 7.50
CA ARG A 180 -8.45 21.38 8.62
C ARG A 180 -8.23 20.66 9.97
N LYS A 181 -8.76 19.45 10.12
CA LYS A 181 -8.61 18.60 11.31
C LYS A 181 -7.31 17.77 11.31
N GLY A 182 -6.46 17.91 10.30
CA GLY A 182 -5.17 17.20 10.23
C GLY A 182 -5.27 15.72 9.87
N TYR A 183 -6.32 15.31 9.15
CA TYR A 183 -6.41 13.95 8.60
C TYR A 183 -5.33 13.75 7.54
N ALA A 184 -4.87 12.50 7.38
CA ALA A 184 -4.02 12.08 6.27
C ALA A 184 -4.87 11.42 5.17
N TRP A 185 -4.42 11.47 3.91
CA TRP A 185 -4.95 10.59 2.89
C TRP A 185 -4.50 9.14 3.13
N ASN A 186 -5.35 8.18 2.81
CA ASN A 186 -4.96 6.78 2.72
C ASN A 186 -4.12 6.56 1.46
N GLY A 187 -2.83 6.33 1.62
CA GLY A 187 -1.89 6.09 0.52
C GLY A 187 -1.94 4.66 -0.03
N GLY A 188 -2.92 3.82 0.37
CA GLY A 188 -3.10 2.48 -0.19
C GLY A 188 -2.00 1.46 0.14
N GLY A 189 -0.92 1.89 0.81
CA GLY A 189 0.14 1.00 1.30
C GLY A 189 -0.15 0.50 2.71
N PHE A 190 0.15 -0.78 2.97
CA PHE A 190 -0.01 -1.40 4.29
C PHE A 190 1.22 -2.22 4.66
N ALA A 191 1.50 -2.30 5.98
CA ALA A 191 2.50 -3.21 6.52
C ALA A 191 1.95 -3.93 7.74
N PHE A 192 2.28 -5.20 7.91
CA PHE A 192 1.92 -5.99 9.08
C PHE A 192 2.81 -7.24 9.18
N ALA A 193 2.82 -7.85 10.36
CA ALA A 193 3.47 -9.12 10.62
C ALA A 193 2.43 -10.26 10.53
N PRO A 194 2.37 -11.02 9.42
CA PRO A 194 1.30 -12.00 9.18
C PRO A 194 1.38 -13.22 10.11
N ALA A 195 2.56 -13.50 10.64
CA ALA A 195 2.83 -14.63 11.52
C ALA A 195 2.93 -14.25 13.00
N THR A 196 2.60 -13.03 13.39
CA THR A 196 2.49 -12.75 14.82
C THR A 196 1.55 -13.78 15.38
N ARG A 197 2.11 -14.63 16.27
CA ARG A 197 1.29 -15.44 17.17
C ARG A 197 0.19 -14.53 17.61
N ALA A 198 -1.03 -14.83 17.16
CA ALA A 198 -2.18 -14.25 17.76
C ALA A 198 -1.97 -14.51 19.25
N THR A 199 -1.43 -13.54 19.95
CA THR A 199 -1.71 -13.47 21.38
C THR A 199 -3.21 -13.29 21.34
N THR A 200 -3.89 -14.42 21.45
CA THR A 200 -5.32 -14.52 21.69
C THR A 200 -5.56 -13.96 23.10
N ARG A 201 -5.23 -12.69 23.27
CA ARG A 201 -5.79 -11.91 24.34
C ARG A 201 -7.22 -11.65 23.90
N PRO A 202 -8.21 -12.22 24.60
CA PRO A 202 -9.58 -11.90 24.30
C PRO A 202 -9.71 -10.37 24.35
N TRP A 203 -10.31 -9.78 23.33
CA TRP A 203 -10.56 -8.35 23.27
C TRP A 203 -11.43 -7.97 24.47
N SER A 204 -10.83 -7.32 25.47
CA SER A 204 -11.56 -6.68 26.54
C SER A 204 -11.75 -5.21 26.17
N ALA A 205 -12.84 -4.60 26.61
CA ALA A 205 -13.11 -3.17 26.39
C ALA A 205 -12.01 -2.24 26.94
N SER A 206 -11.10 -2.76 27.75
CA SER A 206 -9.91 -2.09 28.30
C SER A 206 -8.62 -2.39 27.51
N SER A 207 -8.66 -3.24 26.47
CA SER A 207 -7.48 -3.51 25.64
C SER A 207 -7.22 -2.32 24.73
N PRO A 208 -5.93 -1.93 24.47
CA PRO A 208 -5.63 -1.01 23.40
C PRO A 208 -6.24 -1.57 22.13
N GLY A 209 -6.98 -0.75 21.39
CA GLY A 209 -7.80 -1.17 20.24
C GLY A 209 -7.04 -2.04 19.24
N PRO A 210 -7.76 -2.66 18.29
CA PRO A 210 -7.19 -3.67 17.39
C PRO A 210 -5.97 -3.13 16.64
N PRO A 211 -4.99 -3.99 16.32
CA PRO A 211 -3.65 -3.61 15.81
C PRO A 211 -3.67 -2.77 14.50
N TRP A 212 -4.77 -2.79 13.73
CA TRP A 212 -4.93 -2.01 12.51
C TRP A 212 -5.15 -0.49 12.69
N ARG A 213 -4.99 0.03 13.92
CA ARG A 213 -5.25 1.45 14.26
C ARG A 213 -4.04 2.38 14.15
N ARG A 214 -2.91 1.97 13.57
CA ARG A 214 -1.73 2.84 13.43
C ARG A 214 -1.45 3.23 11.99
N CYS A 215 -1.03 4.48 11.80
CA CYS A 215 -0.64 5.04 10.51
C CYS A 215 0.78 5.60 10.60
N THR A 216 1.55 5.48 9.54
CA THR A 216 2.84 6.16 9.42
C THR A 216 2.64 7.57 8.85
N PRO A 217 3.30 8.59 9.38
CA PRO A 217 3.30 9.91 8.75
C PRO A 217 4.21 9.89 7.52
N THR A 218 3.86 10.71 6.55
CA THR A 218 4.79 11.09 5.49
C THR A 218 5.90 11.96 6.06
N SER A 219 7.12 11.80 5.54
CA SER A 219 8.23 12.70 5.85
C SER A 219 7.82 14.17 5.68
N PRO A 220 8.17 15.08 6.61
CA PRO A 220 7.79 16.49 6.51
C PRO A 220 8.50 17.26 5.39
N ARG A 221 9.40 16.64 4.64
CA ARG A 221 10.31 17.36 3.72
C ARG A 221 9.95 17.31 2.24
N SER A 222 8.98 16.48 1.79
CA SER A 222 8.62 16.45 0.36
C SER A 222 7.15 16.14 0.17
N PRO A 223 6.39 16.94 -0.59
CA PRO A 223 5.05 16.57 -0.98
C PRO A 223 5.15 15.42 -1.99
N LEU A 224 4.56 14.27 -1.66
CA LEU A 224 4.22 13.28 -2.67
C LEU A 224 3.14 13.93 -3.56
N THR A 225 3.51 14.29 -4.76
CA THR A 225 2.55 14.82 -5.72
C THR A 225 1.83 13.64 -6.36
N THR A 226 0.56 13.50 -6.06
CA THR A 226 -0.33 12.70 -6.90
C THR A 226 -0.71 13.55 -8.09
N GLY A 227 -0.13 13.25 -9.24
CA GLY A 227 -0.56 13.80 -10.51
C GLY A 227 -1.84 13.15 -11.01
#